data_79c7ba6b3e9e25470cf740e69365ba6e
#
_entry.id   79c7ba6b3e9e25470cf740e69365ba6e
#
_cell.length_a   1.000
_cell.length_b   1.000
_cell.length_c   1.000
_cell.angle_alpha   90.00
_cell.angle_beta   90.00
_cell.angle_gamma   90.00
#
_symmetry.space_group_name_H-M   'P 1'
#
loop_
_entity.id
_entity.type
_entity.pdbx_description
1 polymer ?
#
loop_
_entity_poly.entity_id
_entity_poly.type
_entity_poly.pdbx_seq_one_letter_code
_entity_poly.pdbx_strand_id
1 'polypeptide(L)'
;STVFPYGARFRSSQLVMSPGVPLEEPIARAARERGIEVLGDVELFARQVHAPVIGITGTNGKSTVTTLVARMAAAAGRRVLAGGNLGEPVLDLLAQPVPDLYVLELSSFQLETTSSLKLEAAAVLNVSADHLDRYPSVAAYALAKARIFAHAATAVLNADDPLVTAMRHGAARVVTFSIAGARADFSLLRREGQTWLAHHGEALLDVARMKITGLHNAANALAALALGDALGLPMPAMLEALESFAGLPHRSAWIADVGGVRYVDDSKGTNVGATVAAVAGTPGPVVLIAGGEGKGQDFASLSAAFRGKVRHAVLIGRDAPALADALHGVCATETAAGTPSTRASHTRVVGL
;
A
#
# COMPACT_ATOMS: atom_id res chain seq x y z
N SER A 1 -27.32 9.98 -11.45
CA SER A 1 -27.55 8.71 -12.22
C SER A 1 -27.89 9.08 -13.65
N THR A 2 -26.89 9.00 -14.52
CA THR A 2 -27.09 9.17 -15.97
C THR A 2 -27.57 7.84 -16.51
N VAL A 3 -28.87 7.74 -16.75
CA VAL A 3 -29.48 6.57 -17.42
C VAL A 3 -29.07 6.64 -18.89
N PHE A 4 -28.17 5.78 -19.31
CA PHE A 4 -27.93 5.58 -20.74
C PHE A 4 -29.20 4.98 -21.35
N PRO A 5 -29.74 5.56 -22.46
CA PRO A 5 -30.94 5.03 -23.06
C PRO A 5 -30.67 3.59 -23.56
N TYR A 6 -31.50 2.65 -23.12
CA TYR A 6 -31.49 1.24 -23.50
C TYR A 6 -31.81 1.06 -25.00
N GLY A 7 -30.92 1.47 -25.84
CA GLY A 7 -31.11 1.41 -27.31
C GLY A 7 -29.85 1.78 -28.10
N ALA A 8 -28.82 2.24 -27.43
CA ALA A 8 -27.56 2.51 -28.10
C ALA A 8 -26.95 1.17 -28.61
N ARG A 9 -26.89 1.00 -29.92
CA ARG A 9 -26.12 -0.09 -30.53
C ARG A 9 -24.66 0.17 -30.19
N PHE A 10 -24.11 -0.61 -29.22
CA PHE A 10 -22.69 -0.59 -28.95
C PHE A 10 -21.94 -0.99 -30.23
N ARG A 11 -21.33 -0.01 -30.89
CA ARG A 11 -20.39 -0.24 -32.01
C ARG A 11 -18.95 -0.33 -31.55
N SER A 12 -18.73 -0.21 -30.23
CA SER A 12 -17.40 -0.24 -29.63
C SER A 12 -16.90 -1.67 -29.52
N SER A 13 -15.63 -1.89 -29.84
CA SER A 13 -14.92 -3.16 -29.65
C SER A 13 -14.37 -3.33 -28.24
N GLN A 14 -14.27 -2.24 -27.48
CA GLN A 14 -13.68 -2.19 -26.15
C GLN A 14 -14.47 -1.25 -25.23
N LEU A 15 -14.54 -1.59 -23.94
CA LEU A 15 -15.04 -0.76 -22.85
C LEU A 15 -13.88 -0.50 -21.88
N VAL A 16 -13.40 0.75 -21.84
CA VAL A 16 -12.37 1.19 -20.89
C VAL A 16 -13.05 1.68 -19.62
N MET A 17 -12.71 1.08 -18.49
CA MET A 17 -13.31 1.41 -17.20
C MET A 17 -12.31 2.06 -16.26
N SER A 18 -12.75 3.09 -15.55
CA SER A 18 -12.00 3.63 -14.42
C SER A 18 -11.96 2.59 -13.27
N PRO A 19 -10.84 2.46 -12.55
CA PRO A 19 -10.70 1.51 -11.44
C PRO A 19 -11.75 1.69 -10.33
N GLY A 20 -12.28 2.90 -10.14
CA GLY A 20 -13.35 3.19 -9.17
C GLY A 20 -14.72 2.63 -9.54
N VAL A 21 -14.94 2.21 -10.79
CA VAL A 21 -16.22 1.67 -11.26
C VAL A 21 -16.24 0.14 -11.12
N PRO A 22 -17.23 -0.43 -10.40
CA PRO A 22 -17.35 -1.88 -10.24
C PRO A 22 -17.55 -2.62 -11.56
N LEU A 23 -16.95 -3.79 -11.68
CA LEU A 23 -17.16 -4.68 -12.85
C LEU A 23 -18.57 -5.29 -12.90
N GLU A 24 -19.32 -5.16 -11.81
CA GLU A 24 -20.73 -5.54 -11.66
C GLU A 24 -21.70 -4.50 -12.21
N GLU A 25 -21.22 -3.31 -12.58
CA GLU A 25 -22.06 -2.29 -13.18
C GLU A 25 -22.77 -2.81 -14.44
N PRO A 26 -24.04 -2.43 -14.66
CA PRO A 26 -24.83 -2.94 -15.79
C PRO A 26 -24.15 -2.79 -17.14
N ILE A 27 -23.39 -1.70 -17.34
CA ILE A 27 -22.66 -1.44 -18.58
C ILE A 27 -21.53 -2.46 -18.81
N ALA A 28 -20.79 -2.82 -17.74
CA ALA A 28 -19.71 -3.79 -17.84
C ALA A 28 -20.24 -5.21 -18.09
N ARG A 29 -21.36 -5.58 -17.44
CA ARG A 29 -22.05 -6.85 -17.68
C ARG A 29 -22.54 -6.94 -19.13
N ALA A 30 -23.26 -5.91 -19.59
CA ALA A 30 -23.76 -5.87 -20.96
C ALA A 30 -22.65 -5.90 -22.03
N ALA A 31 -21.50 -5.33 -21.75
CA ALA A 31 -20.32 -5.41 -22.60
C ALA A 31 -19.80 -6.84 -22.71
N ARG A 32 -19.60 -7.52 -21.56
CA ARG A 32 -19.13 -8.92 -21.51
C ARG A 32 -20.08 -9.88 -22.20
N GLU A 33 -21.41 -9.75 -21.96
CA GLU A 33 -22.44 -10.57 -22.61
C GLU A 33 -22.42 -10.45 -24.14
N ARG A 34 -21.94 -9.34 -24.66
CA ARG A 34 -21.77 -9.08 -26.10
C ARG A 34 -20.38 -9.39 -26.64
N GLY A 35 -19.49 -9.95 -25.82
CA GLY A 35 -18.11 -10.23 -26.21
C GLY A 35 -17.26 -8.97 -26.40
N ILE A 36 -17.68 -7.83 -25.86
CA ILE A 36 -16.91 -6.59 -25.85
C ILE A 36 -15.87 -6.68 -24.73
N GLU A 37 -14.62 -6.45 -25.08
CA GLU A 37 -13.53 -6.50 -24.12
C GLU A 37 -13.70 -5.38 -23.07
N VAL A 38 -13.61 -5.74 -21.77
CA VAL A 38 -13.63 -4.79 -20.64
C VAL A 38 -12.25 -4.73 -20.05
N LEU A 39 -11.64 -3.56 -20.05
CA LEU A 39 -10.25 -3.33 -19.61
C LEU A 39 -10.11 -1.99 -18.90
N GLY A 40 -8.99 -1.80 -18.19
CA GLY A 40 -8.64 -0.58 -17.48
C GLY A 40 -7.44 0.15 -18.08
N ASP A 41 -7.04 1.24 -17.44
CA ASP A 41 -5.90 2.07 -17.78
C ASP A 41 -4.58 1.29 -17.78
N VAL A 42 -4.38 0.41 -16.79
CA VAL A 42 -3.16 -0.41 -16.65
C VAL A 42 -3.05 -1.45 -17.77
N GLU A 43 -4.16 -2.00 -18.26
CA GLU A 43 -4.14 -2.91 -19.41
C GLU A 43 -3.77 -2.17 -20.70
N LEU A 44 -4.29 -0.95 -20.89
CA LEU A 44 -3.89 -0.12 -22.03
C LEU A 44 -2.41 0.22 -21.98
N PHE A 45 -1.88 0.56 -20.80
CA PHE A 45 -0.45 0.77 -20.57
C PHE A 45 0.34 -0.50 -20.91
N ALA A 46 -0.09 -1.66 -20.42
CA ALA A 46 0.59 -2.94 -20.63
C ALA A 46 0.78 -3.30 -22.12
N ARG A 47 -0.15 -2.89 -22.95
CA ARG A 47 -0.11 -3.11 -24.42
C ARG A 47 0.83 -2.18 -25.16
N GLN A 48 1.28 -1.10 -24.54
CA GLN A 48 2.10 -0.06 -25.16
C GLN A 48 3.51 0.05 -24.54
N VAL A 49 3.70 -0.45 -23.33
CA VAL A 49 4.98 -0.33 -22.63
C VAL A 49 6.06 -1.19 -23.27
N HIS A 50 7.25 -0.62 -23.46
CA HIS A 50 8.41 -1.30 -24.03
C HIS A 50 9.59 -1.40 -23.07
N ALA A 51 9.62 -0.60 -21.99
CA ALA A 51 10.66 -0.67 -20.97
C ALA A 51 10.26 -1.61 -19.81
N PRO A 52 11.23 -2.11 -19.05
CA PRO A 52 10.98 -2.93 -17.85
C PRO A 52 10.01 -2.26 -16.88
N VAL A 53 9.15 -3.06 -16.26
CA VAL A 53 8.15 -2.60 -15.30
C VAL A 53 8.25 -3.39 -14.00
N ILE A 54 8.18 -2.69 -12.87
CA ILE A 54 7.93 -3.28 -11.54
C ILE A 54 6.53 -2.92 -11.07
N GLY A 55 5.83 -3.90 -10.48
CA GLY A 55 4.51 -3.70 -9.87
C GLY A 55 4.53 -3.89 -8.36
N ILE A 56 3.92 -2.95 -7.64
CA ILE A 56 3.80 -3.02 -6.18
C ILE A 56 2.32 -2.89 -5.80
N THR A 57 1.81 -3.88 -5.05
CA THR A 57 0.49 -3.83 -4.43
C THR A 57 0.54 -4.26 -2.97
N GLY A 58 -0.57 -4.18 -2.28
CA GLY A 58 -0.73 -4.51 -0.87
C GLY A 58 -1.86 -3.69 -0.28
N THR A 59 -2.24 -3.95 0.96
CA THR A 59 -3.16 -3.06 1.67
C THR A 59 -2.41 -1.80 2.08
N ASN A 60 -1.29 -1.93 2.77
CA ASN A 60 -0.48 -0.84 3.32
C ASN A 60 0.95 -0.87 2.76
N GLY A 61 1.64 0.29 2.81
CA GLY A 61 3.05 0.41 2.43
C GLY A 61 3.33 0.67 0.95
N LYS A 62 2.37 0.47 0.06
CA LYS A 62 2.54 0.58 -1.40
C LYS A 62 3.33 1.81 -1.83
N SER A 63 2.85 3.00 -1.50
CA SER A 63 3.47 4.27 -1.95
C SER A 63 4.89 4.44 -1.40
N THR A 64 5.12 4.01 -0.16
CA THR A 64 6.47 4.05 0.45
C THR A 64 7.43 3.15 -0.31
N VAL A 65 7.04 1.91 -0.60
CA VAL A 65 7.87 0.95 -1.34
C VAL A 65 8.07 1.40 -2.79
N THR A 66 7.02 1.86 -3.47
CA THR A 66 7.12 2.41 -4.83
C THR A 66 8.12 3.55 -4.92
N THR A 67 8.04 4.50 -3.97
CA THR A 67 8.98 5.63 -3.95
C THR A 67 10.39 5.20 -3.58
N LEU A 68 10.56 4.27 -2.63
CA LEU A 68 11.88 3.73 -2.27
C LEU A 68 12.55 3.04 -3.45
N VAL A 69 11.83 2.13 -4.15
CA VAL A 69 12.38 1.43 -5.32
C VAL A 69 12.76 2.42 -6.42
N ALA A 70 11.91 3.42 -6.68
CA ALA A 70 12.22 4.44 -7.68
C ALA A 70 13.49 5.23 -7.31
N ARG A 71 13.66 5.61 -6.03
CA ARG A 71 14.86 6.29 -5.54
C ARG A 71 16.10 5.40 -5.59
N MET A 72 15.99 4.12 -5.23
CA MET A 72 17.09 3.15 -5.32
C MET A 72 17.58 2.98 -6.76
N ALA A 73 16.64 2.87 -7.70
CA ALA A 73 16.98 2.75 -9.12
C ALA A 73 17.59 4.05 -9.67
N ALA A 74 17.09 5.22 -9.24
CA ALA A 74 17.68 6.51 -9.61
C ALA A 74 19.09 6.70 -9.02
N ALA A 75 19.34 6.30 -7.77
CA ALA A 75 20.67 6.31 -7.14
C ALA A 75 21.65 5.35 -7.84
N ALA A 76 21.13 4.29 -8.47
CA ALA A 76 21.89 3.38 -9.33
C ALA A 76 22.09 3.92 -10.77
N GLY A 77 21.74 5.19 -11.04
CA GLY A 77 21.92 5.86 -12.33
C GLY A 77 20.88 5.58 -13.40
N ARG A 78 19.74 4.92 -13.06
CA ARG A 78 18.66 4.65 -14.03
C ARG A 78 17.69 5.83 -14.12
N ARG A 79 17.17 6.12 -15.32
CA ARG A 79 16.01 6.99 -15.51
C ARG A 79 14.76 6.21 -15.12
N VAL A 80 14.01 6.71 -14.15
CA VAL A 80 12.85 6.03 -13.58
C VAL A 80 11.61 6.89 -13.71
N LEU A 81 10.51 6.32 -14.16
CA LEU A 81 9.19 6.89 -14.03
C LEU A 81 8.36 6.06 -13.05
N ALA A 82 7.79 6.72 -12.05
CA ALA A 82 6.96 6.09 -11.04
C ALA A 82 5.56 6.68 -11.04
N GLY A 83 4.54 5.83 -10.94
CA GLY A 83 3.15 6.30 -10.97
C GLY A 83 2.14 5.16 -10.78
N GLY A 84 0.96 5.35 -11.35
CA GLY A 84 -0.16 4.42 -11.28
C GLY A 84 -1.22 4.85 -10.28
N ASN A 85 -1.45 4.06 -9.24
CA ASN A 85 -2.37 4.43 -8.15
C ASN A 85 -1.78 5.53 -7.23
N LEU A 86 -0.51 5.84 -7.39
CA LEU A 86 0.21 6.93 -6.74
C LEU A 86 0.71 7.91 -7.80
N GLY A 87 0.51 9.21 -7.56
CA GLY A 87 1.09 10.25 -8.41
C GLY A 87 0.48 10.29 -9.79
N GLU A 88 1.33 10.17 -10.82
CA GLU A 88 0.94 10.30 -12.21
C GLU A 88 0.24 9.03 -12.72
N PRO A 89 -0.90 9.16 -13.44
CA PRO A 89 -1.59 8.02 -14.05
C PRO A 89 -0.69 7.28 -15.04
N VAL A 90 -0.87 5.96 -15.15
CA VAL A 90 0.01 5.11 -15.98
C VAL A 90 0.05 5.52 -17.45
N LEU A 91 -1.05 6.01 -18.01
CA LEU A 91 -1.12 6.44 -19.41
C LEU A 91 -0.34 7.74 -19.65
N ASP A 92 -0.30 8.65 -18.66
CA ASP A 92 0.45 9.88 -18.75
C ASP A 92 1.97 9.62 -18.68
N LEU A 93 2.39 8.54 -18.03
CA LEU A 93 3.78 8.08 -18.05
C LEU A 93 4.24 7.67 -19.44
N LEU A 94 3.35 7.13 -20.29
CA LEU A 94 3.69 6.77 -21.68
C LEU A 94 3.93 8.00 -22.58
N ALA A 95 3.41 9.15 -22.21
CA ALA A 95 3.64 10.41 -22.95
C ALA A 95 5.04 10.99 -22.69
N GLN A 96 5.74 10.52 -21.68
CA GLN A 96 7.09 10.95 -21.33
C GLN A 96 8.16 10.17 -22.12
N PRO A 97 9.40 10.67 -22.19
CA PRO A 97 10.50 9.91 -22.78
C PRO A 97 10.67 8.55 -22.12
N VAL A 98 10.84 7.49 -22.91
CA VAL A 98 10.95 6.11 -22.42
C VAL A 98 12.05 6.00 -21.35
N PRO A 99 11.73 5.58 -20.12
CA PRO A 99 12.70 5.44 -19.04
C PRO A 99 13.47 4.11 -19.18
N ASP A 100 14.44 3.92 -18.28
CA ASP A 100 15.11 2.63 -18.13
C ASP A 100 14.28 1.67 -17.25
N LEU A 101 13.30 2.21 -16.48
CA LEU A 101 12.43 1.45 -15.59
C LEU A 101 11.14 2.20 -15.27
N TYR A 102 10.01 1.51 -15.33
CA TYR A 102 8.75 1.95 -14.71
C TYR A 102 8.56 1.27 -13.35
N VAL A 103 8.16 2.05 -12.33
CA VAL A 103 7.81 1.54 -11.00
C VAL A 103 6.36 1.91 -10.69
N LEU A 104 5.47 0.92 -10.71
CA LEU A 104 4.03 1.15 -10.63
C LEU A 104 3.44 0.73 -9.28
N GLU A 105 2.75 1.66 -8.62
CA GLU A 105 1.80 1.32 -7.58
C GLU A 105 0.50 0.86 -8.22
N LEU A 106 0.04 -0.34 -7.86
CA LEU A 106 -1.17 -0.94 -8.43
C LEU A 106 -2.19 -1.23 -7.32
N SER A 107 -3.42 -0.74 -7.50
CA SER A 107 -4.55 -1.09 -6.65
C SER A 107 -5.13 -2.46 -7.03
N SER A 108 -5.91 -3.09 -6.14
CA SER A 108 -6.66 -4.30 -6.46
C SER A 108 -7.65 -4.07 -7.62
N PHE A 109 -8.26 -2.89 -7.67
CA PHE A 109 -9.23 -2.53 -8.71
C PHE A 109 -8.59 -2.43 -10.10
N GLN A 110 -7.38 -1.86 -10.20
CA GLN A 110 -6.62 -1.84 -11.44
C GLN A 110 -6.24 -3.26 -11.90
N LEU A 111 -5.83 -4.11 -10.95
CA LEU A 111 -5.46 -5.48 -11.25
C LEU A 111 -6.64 -6.34 -11.73
N GLU A 112 -7.89 -6.03 -11.35
CA GLU A 112 -9.09 -6.73 -11.85
C GLU A 112 -9.25 -6.64 -13.37
N THR A 113 -8.83 -5.53 -13.96
CA THR A 113 -8.97 -5.24 -15.39
C THR A 113 -7.65 -5.32 -16.15
N THR A 114 -6.62 -5.93 -15.53
CA THR A 114 -5.28 -6.11 -16.11
C THR A 114 -5.01 -7.59 -16.35
N SER A 115 -4.57 -7.94 -17.55
CA SER A 115 -4.32 -9.34 -17.95
C SER A 115 -3.00 -9.57 -18.66
N SER A 116 -2.41 -8.57 -19.32
CA SER A 116 -1.22 -8.74 -20.16
C SER A 116 0.05 -8.08 -19.62
N LEU A 117 -0.02 -7.44 -18.43
CA LEU A 117 1.11 -6.72 -17.85
C LEU A 117 2.24 -7.67 -17.45
N LYS A 118 3.36 -7.56 -18.14
CA LYS A 118 4.60 -8.28 -17.82
C LYS A 118 5.44 -7.46 -16.85
N LEU A 119 5.89 -8.11 -15.77
CA LEU A 119 6.67 -7.46 -14.71
C LEU A 119 8.01 -8.17 -14.52
N GLU A 120 9.10 -7.41 -14.46
CA GLU A 120 10.42 -7.95 -14.06
C GLU A 120 10.39 -8.44 -12.61
N ALA A 121 9.74 -7.67 -11.74
CA ALA A 121 9.42 -8.09 -10.39
C ALA A 121 8.08 -7.50 -9.93
N ALA A 122 7.38 -8.24 -9.09
CA ALA A 122 6.13 -7.82 -8.48
C ALA A 122 6.16 -8.09 -6.97
N ALA A 123 5.53 -7.20 -6.19
CA ALA A 123 5.39 -7.40 -4.75
C ALA A 123 3.94 -7.29 -4.29
N VAL A 124 3.54 -8.21 -3.40
CA VAL A 124 2.39 -8.03 -2.51
C VAL A 124 2.91 -7.86 -1.10
N LEU A 125 2.75 -6.64 -0.53
CA LEU A 125 3.38 -6.28 0.73
C LEU A 125 2.67 -6.88 1.94
N ASN A 126 1.34 -6.88 1.91
CA ASN A 126 0.46 -7.41 2.95
C ASN A 126 -0.99 -7.40 2.48
N VAL A 127 -1.84 -8.19 3.17
CA VAL A 127 -3.29 -8.18 2.98
C VAL A 127 -3.96 -8.10 4.35
N SER A 128 -4.72 -7.04 4.56
CA SER A 128 -5.60 -6.89 5.72
C SER A 128 -6.97 -6.40 5.28
N ALA A 129 -7.96 -6.47 6.14
CA ALA A 129 -9.31 -6.03 5.83
C ALA A 129 -9.32 -4.57 5.36
N ASP A 130 -9.73 -4.35 4.12
CA ASP A 130 -9.98 -3.05 3.50
C ASP A 130 -10.91 -3.29 2.29
N HIS A 131 -11.64 -2.26 1.89
CA HIS A 131 -12.55 -2.33 0.73
C HIS A 131 -13.58 -3.48 0.79
N LEU A 132 -14.09 -3.82 2.02
CA LEU A 132 -15.14 -4.83 2.19
C LEU A 132 -16.52 -4.35 1.72
N ASP A 133 -16.66 -3.08 1.41
CA ASP A 133 -17.75 -2.49 0.64
C ASP A 133 -17.75 -2.95 -0.83
N ARG A 134 -16.58 -3.34 -1.36
CA ARG A 134 -16.35 -3.77 -2.74
C ARG A 134 -16.13 -5.28 -2.88
N TYR A 135 -15.45 -5.90 -1.90
CA TYR A 135 -15.11 -7.31 -1.92
C TYR A 135 -15.94 -8.11 -0.90
N PRO A 136 -16.46 -9.28 -1.27
CA PRO A 136 -17.28 -10.10 -0.37
C PRO A 136 -16.47 -10.67 0.81
N SER A 137 -15.15 -10.69 0.73
CA SER A 137 -14.27 -11.19 1.79
C SER A 137 -12.83 -10.71 1.60
N VAL A 138 -12.03 -10.79 2.67
CA VAL A 138 -10.57 -10.54 2.60
C VAL A 138 -9.88 -11.51 1.62
N ALA A 139 -10.37 -12.74 1.51
CA ALA A 139 -9.83 -13.71 0.56
C ALA A 139 -10.08 -13.28 -0.91
N ALA A 140 -11.26 -12.74 -1.23
CA ALA A 140 -11.54 -12.20 -2.56
C ALA A 140 -10.64 -10.99 -2.88
N TYR A 141 -10.42 -10.12 -1.89
CA TYR A 141 -9.49 -9.00 -2.01
C TYR A 141 -8.05 -9.46 -2.23
N ALA A 142 -7.61 -10.51 -1.52
CA ALA A 142 -6.30 -11.13 -1.71
C ALA A 142 -6.15 -11.70 -3.13
N LEU A 143 -7.16 -12.39 -3.66
CA LEU A 143 -7.15 -12.94 -5.02
C LEU A 143 -7.03 -11.85 -6.09
N ALA A 144 -7.71 -10.70 -5.90
CA ALA A 144 -7.56 -9.57 -6.80
C ALA A 144 -6.11 -9.06 -6.83
N LYS A 145 -5.44 -8.97 -5.67
CA LYS A 145 -4.02 -8.57 -5.58
C LYS A 145 -3.07 -9.62 -6.16
N ALA A 146 -3.35 -10.91 -5.98
CA ALA A 146 -2.52 -12.01 -6.47
C ALA A 146 -2.35 -11.98 -8.01
N ARG A 147 -3.28 -11.35 -8.73
CA ARG A 147 -3.20 -11.17 -10.19
C ARG A 147 -1.93 -10.45 -10.64
N ILE A 148 -1.28 -9.66 -9.77
CA ILE A 148 -0.02 -8.99 -10.07
C ILE A 148 1.10 -9.98 -10.44
N PHE A 149 1.00 -11.23 -9.98
CA PHE A 149 2.01 -12.26 -10.25
C PHE A 149 1.79 -13.04 -11.56
N ALA A 150 0.68 -12.82 -12.27
CA ALA A 150 0.31 -13.63 -13.44
C ALA A 150 1.41 -13.71 -14.52
N HIS A 151 2.14 -12.61 -14.72
CA HIS A 151 3.24 -12.51 -15.68
C HIS A 151 4.49 -11.86 -15.08
N ALA A 152 4.74 -12.08 -13.79
CA ALA A 152 5.91 -11.59 -13.11
C ALA A 152 7.07 -12.58 -13.21
N ALA A 153 8.25 -12.12 -13.61
CA ALA A 153 9.47 -12.94 -13.60
C ALA A 153 9.93 -13.26 -12.17
N THR A 154 9.86 -12.27 -11.28
CA THR A 154 10.17 -12.44 -9.85
C THR A 154 8.99 -12.01 -8.99
N ALA A 155 8.57 -12.86 -8.04
CA ALA A 155 7.59 -12.55 -7.01
C ALA A 155 8.30 -12.22 -5.70
N VAL A 156 8.02 -11.04 -5.12
CA VAL A 156 8.48 -10.63 -3.79
C VAL A 156 7.33 -10.77 -2.81
N LEU A 157 7.50 -11.63 -1.80
CA LEU A 157 6.46 -12.05 -0.87
C LEU A 157 6.82 -11.72 0.57
N ASN A 158 5.85 -11.22 1.32
CA ASN A 158 5.94 -11.11 2.77
C ASN A 158 5.74 -12.49 3.41
N ALA A 159 6.78 -13.05 4.01
CA ALA A 159 6.73 -14.36 4.66
C ALA A 159 5.94 -14.35 5.98
N ASP A 160 5.68 -13.18 6.55
CA ASP A 160 4.92 -13.02 7.78
C ASP A 160 3.39 -12.98 7.54
N ASP A 161 2.96 -12.87 6.27
CA ASP A 161 1.55 -12.79 5.90
C ASP A 161 1.11 -14.10 5.20
N PRO A 162 0.26 -14.93 5.85
CA PRO A 162 -0.21 -16.20 5.30
C PRO A 162 -0.98 -16.05 3.98
N LEU A 163 -1.74 -14.95 3.81
CA LEU A 163 -2.47 -14.70 2.55
C LEU A 163 -1.49 -14.38 1.42
N VAL A 164 -0.41 -13.66 1.71
CA VAL A 164 0.61 -13.34 0.71
C VAL A 164 1.45 -14.58 0.37
N THR A 165 1.85 -15.37 1.36
CA THR A 165 2.61 -16.61 1.11
C THR A 165 1.84 -17.63 0.28
N ALA A 166 0.51 -17.66 0.42
CA ALA A 166 -0.36 -18.51 -0.42
C ALA A 166 -0.40 -18.09 -1.91
N MET A 167 0.04 -16.86 -2.24
CA MET A 167 0.07 -16.35 -3.63
C MET A 167 1.29 -16.81 -4.44
N ARG A 168 2.06 -17.77 -3.95
CA ARG A 168 3.34 -18.22 -4.51
C ARG A 168 3.27 -18.81 -5.94
N HIS A 169 2.14 -18.82 -6.57
CA HIS A 169 1.92 -19.49 -7.84
C HIS A 169 2.28 -18.64 -9.06
N GLY A 170 3.10 -19.18 -9.97
CA GLY A 170 3.30 -18.68 -11.33
C GLY A 170 4.62 -17.93 -11.62
N ALA A 171 5.32 -17.37 -10.63
CA ALA A 171 6.59 -16.69 -10.87
C ALA A 171 7.76 -17.69 -10.98
N ALA A 172 8.70 -17.41 -11.88
CA ALA A 172 9.89 -18.24 -12.07
C ALA A 172 10.87 -18.15 -10.88
N ARG A 173 10.95 -16.98 -10.23
CA ARG A 173 11.75 -16.72 -9.04
C ARG A 173 10.87 -16.18 -7.92
N VAL A 174 11.13 -16.60 -6.68
CA VAL A 174 10.50 -16.06 -5.47
C VAL A 174 11.59 -15.51 -4.56
N VAL A 175 11.40 -14.29 -4.08
CA VAL A 175 12.21 -13.64 -3.06
C VAL A 175 11.29 -13.29 -1.89
N THR A 176 11.75 -13.51 -0.67
CA THR A 176 10.91 -13.33 0.53
C THR A 176 11.49 -12.30 1.47
N PHE A 177 10.61 -11.61 2.21
CA PHE A 177 11.03 -10.75 3.32
C PHE A 177 10.22 -11.02 4.58
N SER A 178 10.82 -10.78 5.77
CA SER A 178 10.19 -10.99 7.09
C SER A 178 10.73 -10.02 8.13
N ILE A 179 9.85 -9.56 9.02
CA ILE A 179 10.22 -8.82 10.24
C ILE A 179 9.90 -9.60 11.52
N ALA A 180 9.12 -10.68 11.43
CA ALA A 180 8.67 -11.48 12.57
C ALA A 180 9.56 -12.69 12.86
N GLY A 181 10.65 -12.89 12.10
CA GLY A 181 11.61 -13.99 12.29
C GLY A 181 11.30 -15.22 11.46
N ALA A 182 10.39 -15.19 10.50
CA ALA A 182 10.25 -16.23 9.49
C ALA A 182 11.56 -16.32 8.66
N ARG A 183 11.91 -17.54 8.24
CA ARG A 183 13.07 -17.73 7.34
C ARG A 183 12.75 -17.06 6.00
N ALA A 184 13.51 -16.02 5.67
CA ALA A 184 13.34 -15.21 4.49
C ALA A 184 14.69 -14.76 3.94
N ASP A 185 14.71 -14.37 2.65
CA ASP A 185 15.92 -13.88 1.98
C ASP A 185 16.34 -12.53 2.59
N PHE A 186 15.38 -11.65 2.79
CA PHE A 186 15.55 -10.36 3.48
C PHE A 186 14.84 -10.39 4.84
N SER A 187 15.53 -10.05 5.93
CA SER A 187 14.98 -10.17 7.28
C SER A 187 15.55 -9.14 8.24
N LEU A 188 14.99 -9.09 9.45
CA LEU A 188 15.60 -8.37 10.57
C LEU A 188 16.59 -9.29 11.30
N LEU A 189 17.79 -8.77 11.55
CA LEU A 189 18.79 -9.40 12.39
C LEU A 189 18.96 -8.58 13.67
N ARG A 190 18.84 -9.22 14.84
CA ARG A 190 19.13 -8.61 16.13
C ARG A 190 20.53 -9.02 16.58
N ARG A 191 21.39 -8.03 16.77
CA ARG A 191 22.76 -8.24 17.23
C ARG A 191 23.18 -7.13 18.18
N GLU A 192 23.69 -7.48 19.37
CA GLU A 192 24.25 -6.54 20.36
C GLU A 192 23.27 -5.41 20.74
N GLY A 193 21.97 -5.74 20.86
CA GLY A 193 20.93 -4.77 21.18
C GLY A 193 20.47 -3.88 20.02
N GLN A 194 21.11 -3.97 18.86
CA GLN A 194 20.73 -3.26 17.63
C GLN A 194 19.89 -4.16 16.72
N THR A 195 19.10 -3.51 15.87
CA THR A 195 18.28 -4.17 14.84
C THR A 195 18.77 -3.76 13.46
N TRP A 196 19.11 -4.75 12.64
CA TRP A 196 19.66 -4.56 11.31
C TRP A 196 18.70 -5.08 10.24
N LEU A 197 18.62 -4.38 9.12
CA LEU A 197 18.16 -5.00 7.87
C LEU A 197 19.25 -5.97 7.43
N ALA A 198 18.87 -7.17 7.02
CA ALA A 198 19.80 -8.23 6.63
C ALA A 198 19.36 -8.92 5.34
N HIS A 199 20.34 -9.45 4.59
CA HIS A 199 20.14 -10.30 3.42
C HIS A 199 20.87 -11.62 3.66
N HIS A 200 20.15 -12.73 3.59
CA HIS A 200 20.65 -14.08 3.87
C HIS A 200 21.43 -14.20 5.20
N GLY A 201 21.00 -13.43 6.23
CA GLY A 201 21.62 -13.41 7.55
C GLY A 201 22.84 -12.46 7.68
N GLU A 202 23.27 -11.81 6.61
CA GLU A 202 24.32 -10.79 6.65
C GLU A 202 23.71 -9.40 6.90
N ALA A 203 24.23 -8.67 7.89
CA ALA A 203 23.79 -7.33 8.25
C ALA A 203 24.10 -6.34 7.13
N LEU A 204 23.10 -5.56 6.70
CA LEU A 204 23.20 -4.53 5.67
C LEU A 204 23.22 -3.12 6.23
N LEU A 205 22.19 -2.77 7.04
CA LEU A 205 21.96 -1.44 7.55
C LEU A 205 21.32 -1.50 8.94
N ASP A 206 21.86 -0.76 9.91
CA ASP A 206 21.19 -0.55 11.20
C ASP A 206 19.90 0.25 10.98
N VAL A 207 18.77 -0.31 11.45
CA VAL A 207 17.44 0.32 11.33
C VAL A 207 17.41 1.73 11.96
N ALA A 208 18.23 1.97 12.98
CA ALA A 208 18.35 3.28 13.63
C ALA A 208 18.91 4.40 12.71
N ARG A 209 19.59 4.05 11.61
CA ARG A 209 20.08 4.99 10.60
C ARG A 209 18.99 5.44 9.61
N MET A 210 17.87 4.72 9.55
CA MET A 210 16.76 5.10 8.70
C MET A 210 16.02 6.32 9.30
N LYS A 211 15.64 7.27 8.47
CA LYS A 211 14.83 8.42 8.88
C LYS A 211 13.35 8.06 9.07
N ILE A 212 12.88 7.00 8.41
CA ILE A 212 11.54 6.43 8.59
C ILE A 212 11.58 5.40 9.73
N THR A 213 10.68 5.51 10.68
CA THR A 213 10.70 4.72 11.91
C THR A 213 9.56 3.69 11.96
N GLY A 214 9.70 2.70 12.86
CA GLY A 214 8.69 1.67 13.12
C GLY A 214 8.89 0.40 12.30
N LEU A 215 8.40 -0.73 12.83
CA LEU A 215 8.55 -2.05 12.21
C LEU A 215 7.89 -2.14 10.83
N HIS A 216 6.78 -1.44 10.60
CA HIS A 216 6.14 -1.38 9.31
C HIS A 216 7.04 -0.73 8.25
N ASN A 217 7.85 0.28 8.62
CA ASN A 217 8.81 0.89 7.70
C ASN A 217 10.06 0.02 7.52
N ALA A 218 10.45 -0.76 8.51
CA ALA A 218 11.47 -1.80 8.31
C ALA A 218 11.00 -2.87 7.32
N ALA A 219 9.74 -3.30 7.38
CA ALA A 219 9.13 -4.20 6.38
C ALA A 219 9.11 -3.58 4.98
N ASN A 220 8.72 -2.30 4.87
CA ASN A 220 8.75 -1.57 3.60
C ASN A 220 10.17 -1.48 3.02
N ALA A 221 11.19 -1.24 3.87
CA ALA A 221 12.59 -1.21 3.47
C ALA A 221 13.08 -2.57 2.95
N LEU A 222 12.78 -3.67 3.66
CA LEU A 222 13.13 -5.02 3.22
C LEU A 222 12.45 -5.38 1.89
N ALA A 223 11.18 -5.04 1.72
CA ALA A 223 10.45 -5.23 0.46
C ALA A 223 11.08 -4.44 -0.70
N ALA A 224 11.48 -3.19 -0.46
CA ALA A 224 12.15 -2.35 -1.46
C ALA A 224 13.54 -2.91 -1.83
N LEU A 225 14.33 -3.37 -0.84
CA LEU A 225 15.61 -4.03 -1.08
C LEU A 225 15.44 -5.32 -1.88
N ALA A 226 14.43 -6.14 -1.55
CA ALA A 226 14.12 -7.37 -2.29
C ALA A 226 13.75 -7.11 -3.75
N LEU A 227 12.96 -6.05 -4.02
CA LEU A 227 12.64 -5.62 -5.38
C LEU A 227 13.87 -5.08 -6.12
N GLY A 228 14.72 -4.30 -5.44
CA GLY A 228 15.96 -3.78 -5.99
C GLY A 228 16.96 -4.88 -6.33
N ASP A 229 17.08 -5.91 -5.47
CA ASP A 229 17.89 -7.11 -5.73
C ASP A 229 17.37 -7.88 -6.95
N ALA A 230 16.05 -8.03 -7.06
CA ALA A 230 15.42 -8.66 -8.23
C ALA A 230 15.75 -7.94 -9.55
N LEU A 231 16.00 -6.62 -9.50
CA LEU A 231 16.45 -5.79 -10.62
C LEU A 231 17.96 -5.79 -10.84
N GLY A 232 18.74 -6.42 -9.95
CA GLY A 232 20.21 -6.36 -9.97
C GLY A 232 20.75 -4.97 -9.65
N LEU A 233 20.06 -4.17 -8.83
CA LEU A 233 20.57 -2.85 -8.40
C LEU A 233 21.76 -3.03 -7.44
N PRO A 234 22.78 -2.17 -7.51
CA PRO A 234 23.91 -2.21 -6.58
C PRO A 234 23.45 -1.95 -5.14
N MET A 235 23.76 -2.87 -4.22
CA MET A 235 23.38 -2.76 -2.80
C MET A 235 23.81 -1.42 -2.16
N PRO A 236 25.04 -0.90 -2.37
CA PRO A 236 25.43 0.40 -1.81
C PRO A 236 24.50 1.55 -2.22
N ALA A 237 24.07 1.62 -3.48
CA ALA A 237 23.15 2.67 -3.96
C ALA A 237 21.74 2.53 -3.33
N MET A 238 21.29 1.29 -3.13
CA MET A 238 20.02 1.02 -2.46
C MET A 238 20.04 1.46 -0.99
N LEU A 239 21.11 1.17 -0.26
CA LEU A 239 21.26 1.54 1.14
C LEU A 239 21.37 3.06 1.31
N GLU A 240 22.12 3.76 0.45
CA GLU A 240 22.21 5.23 0.44
C GLU A 240 20.84 5.88 0.23
N ALA A 241 20.07 5.39 -0.76
CA ALA A 241 18.72 5.87 -1.03
C ALA A 241 17.79 5.66 0.18
N LEU A 242 17.92 4.53 0.88
CA LEU A 242 17.13 4.19 2.06
C LEU A 242 17.47 5.08 3.26
N GLU A 243 18.74 5.32 3.55
CA GLU A 243 19.18 6.20 4.63
C GLU A 243 18.76 7.66 4.42
N SER A 244 18.79 8.11 3.17
CA SER A 244 18.41 9.49 2.84
C SER A 244 16.88 9.71 2.81
N PHE A 245 16.07 8.64 2.73
CA PHE A 245 14.63 8.74 2.56
C PHE A 245 13.92 9.21 3.83
N ALA A 246 13.37 10.42 3.79
CA ALA A 246 12.69 11.05 4.92
C ALA A 246 11.20 10.67 5.09
N GLY A 247 10.70 9.73 4.30
CA GLY A 247 9.27 9.36 4.28
C GLY A 247 8.46 10.13 3.24
N LEU A 248 7.16 9.90 3.25
CA LEU A 248 6.20 10.57 2.38
C LEU A 248 5.31 11.51 3.20
N PRO A 249 4.81 12.60 2.61
CA PRO A 249 3.81 13.44 3.24
C PRO A 249 2.60 12.61 3.71
N HIS A 250 2.05 12.96 4.85
CA HIS A 250 0.85 12.32 5.42
C HIS A 250 0.99 10.83 5.78
N ARG A 251 2.22 10.32 5.92
CA ARG A 251 2.52 8.94 6.34
C ARG A 251 3.45 8.95 7.53
N SER A 252 2.86 8.99 8.73
CA SER A 252 3.56 9.17 10.00
C SER A 252 4.55 10.34 9.95
N ALA A 253 4.16 11.41 9.23
CA ALA A 253 5.01 12.58 9.01
C ALA A 253 5.07 13.43 10.27
N TRP A 254 6.28 13.71 10.75
CA TRP A 254 6.49 14.70 11.80
C TRP A 254 6.05 16.08 11.31
N ILE A 255 5.25 16.79 12.11
CA ILE A 255 4.74 18.13 11.79
C ILE A 255 5.40 19.16 12.68
N ALA A 256 5.37 18.95 14.01
CA ALA A 256 5.91 19.88 14.98
C ALA A 256 6.11 19.20 16.34
N ASP A 257 6.98 19.79 17.15
CA ASP A 257 7.06 19.55 18.60
C ASP A 257 6.67 20.87 19.32
N VAL A 258 5.56 20.87 20.06
CA VAL A 258 5.03 22.06 20.74
C VAL A 258 4.70 21.70 22.19
N GLY A 259 5.29 22.41 23.16
CA GLY A 259 5.02 22.19 24.58
C GLY A 259 5.35 20.76 25.06
N GLY A 260 6.35 20.09 24.48
CA GLY A 260 6.70 18.70 24.80
C GLY A 260 5.83 17.67 24.11
N VAL A 261 4.87 18.09 23.29
CA VAL A 261 3.98 17.21 22.52
C VAL A 261 4.46 17.13 21.08
N ARG A 262 4.62 15.90 20.59
CA ARG A 262 4.93 15.63 19.18
C ARG A 262 3.65 15.48 18.36
N TYR A 263 3.55 16.27 17.29
CA TYR A 263 2.45 16.21 16.34
C TYR A 263 2.89 15.43 15.10
N VAL A 264 2.10 14.39 14.77
CA VAL A 264 2.37 13.49 13.64
C VAL A 264 1.13 13.44 12.74
N ASP A 265 1.32 13.57 11.44
CA ASP A 265 0.26 13.41 10.45
C ASP A 265 0.37 12.04 9.77
N ASP A 266 -0.65 11.22 9.97
CA ASP A 266 -0.80 9.92 9.31
C ASP A 266 -2.14 9.80 8.60
N SER A 267 -2.60 10.91 8.01
CA SER A 267 -3.92 10.98 7.34
C SER A 267 -4.07 10.06 6.12
N LYS A 268 -3.00 9.45 5.65
CA LYS A 268 -3.00 8.35 4.67
C LYS A 268 -3.21 6.96 5.29
N GLY A 269 -3.23 6.83 6.61
CA GLY A 269 -3.63 5.62 7.33
C GLY A 269 -5.16 5.47 7.29
N THR A 270 -5.72 4.91 6.20
CA THR A 270 -7.16 4.89 5.92
C THR A 270 -7.84 3.56 6.24
N ASN A 271 -7.20 2.72 7.04
CA ASN A 271 -7.76 1.46 7.50
C ASN A 271 -7.29 1.11 8.92
N VAL A 272 -7.99 0.19 9.56
CA VAL A 272 -7.74 -0.25 10.93
C VAL A 272 -6.30 -0.75 11.12
N GLY A 273 -5.81 -1.57 10.18
CA GLY A 273 -4.44 -2.11 10.26
C GLY A 273 -3.35 -1.04 10.22
N ALA A 274 -3.53 0.00 9.37
CA ALA A 274 -2.61 1.14 9.33
C ALA A 274 -2.61 1.91 10.66
N THR A 275 -3.80 2.18 11.23
CA THR A 275 -3.93 2.88 12.51
C THR A 275 -3.29 2.09 13.66
N VAL A 276 -3.51 0.77 13.71
CA VAL A 276 -2.85 -0.13 14.69
C VAL A 276 -1.33 -0.03 14.58
N ALA A 277 -0.79 -0.13 13.37
CA ALA A 277 0.65 -0.05 13.14
C ALA A 277 1.24 1.32 13.54
N ALA A 278 0.54 2.41 13.22
CA ALA A 278 0.97 3.77 13.58
C ALA A 278 0.99 3.96 15.10
N VAL A 279 -0.07 3.57 15.81
CA VAL A 279 -0.16 3.68 17.27
C VAL A 279 0.89 2.79 17.95
N ALA A 280 1.07 1.55 17.50
CA ALA A 280 2.07 0.64 18.05
C ALA A 280 3.51 1.17 17.85
N GLY A 281 3.78 1.80 16.72
CA GLY A 281 5.09 2.36 16.37
C GLY A 281 5.40 3.71 17.03
N THR A 282 4.41 4.40 17.61
CA THR A 282 4.60 5.72 18.22
C THR A 282 5.18 5.56 19.65
N PRO A 283 6.27 6.23 20.02
CA PRO A 283 6.78 6.24 21.40
C PRO A 283 5.81 6.95 22.36
N GLY A 284 5.72 6.46 23.61
CA GLY A 284 4.93 7.10 24.67
C GLY A 284 3.41 6.99 24.52
N PRO A 285 2.66 7.70 25.35
CA PRO A 285 1.21 7.75 25.28
C PRO A 285 0.74 8.59 24.09
N VAL A 286 -0.42 8.24 23.54
CA VAL A 286 -0.97 8.84 22.30
C VAL A 286 -2.31 9.51 22.59
N VAL A 287 -2.52 10.70 22.05
CA VAL A 287 -3.83 11.26 21.77
C VAL A 287 -4.11 11.09 20.27
N LEU A 288 -5.16 10.36 19.95
CA LEU A 288 -5.48 9.99 18.58
C LEU A 288 -6.63 10.84 18.06
N ILE A 289 -6.47 11.44 16.87
CA ILE A 289 -7.60 11.99 16.12
C ILE A 289 -7.90 11.01 14.98
N ALA A 290 -9.06 10.37 15.03
CA ALA A 290 -9.42 9.32 14.05
C ALA A 290 -10.86 9.45 13.61
N GLY A 291 -11.14 8.90 12.41
CA GLY A 291 -12.51 8.85 11.91
C GLY A 291 -12.60 8.98 10.39
N GLY A 292 -13.80 9.26 9.94
CA GLY A 292 -14.13 9.30 8.52
C GLY A 292 -15.12 8.20 8.14
N GLU A 293 -14.87 7.49 7.06
CA GLU A 293 -15.65 6.34 6.58
C GLU A 293 -14.83 5.07 6.64
N GLY A 294 -15.25 4.09 7.46
CA GLY A 294 -14.52 2.85 7.75
C GLY A 294 -14.69 1.75 6.70
N LYS A 295 -15.47 1.96 5.64
CA LYS A 295 -15.61 1.03 4.51
C LYS A 295 -16.01 -0.40 4.94
N GLY A 296 -16.89 -0.53 5.93
CA GLY A 296 -17.34 -1.82 6.44
C GLY A 296 -16.32 -2.59 7.29
N GLN A 297 -15.22 -1.96 7.73
CA GLN A 297 -14.22 -2.60 8.58
C GLN A 297 -14.73 -2.77 10.02
N ASP A 298 -14.29 -3.86 10.66
CA ASP A 298 -14.49 -4.08 12.08
C ASP A 298 -13.45 -3.32 12.90
N PHE A 299 -13.90 -2.48 13.83
CA PHE A 299 -13.04 -1.68 14.71
C PHE A 299 -12.61 -2.42 15.99
N ALA A 300 -13.09 -3.63 16.24
CA ALA A 300 -12.80 -4.35 17.49
C ALA A 300 -11.31 -4.56 17.75
N SER A 301 -10.50 -4.74 16.69
CA SER A 301 -9.05 -4.92 16.80
C SER A 301 -8.31 -3.68 17.33
N LEU A 302 -8.89 -2.48 17.23
CA LEU A 302 -8.32 -1.26 17.79
C LEU A 302 -8.24 -1.32 19.33
N SER A 303 -9.21 -1.97 19.97
CA SER A 303 -9.28 -2.08 21.43
C SER A 303 -8.01 -2.69 22.03
N ALA A 304 -7.51 -3.77 21.45
CA ALA A 304 -6.29 -4.44 21.91
C ALA A 304 -5.04 -3.57 21.70
N ALA A 305 -4.93 -2.92 20.53
CA ALA A 305 -3.78 -2.09 20.19
C ALA A 305 -3.71 -0.77 20.97
N PHE A 306 -4.87 -0.24 21.39
CA PHE A 306 -4.95 1.05 22.06
C PHE A 306 -4.84 0.97 23.56
N ARG A 307 -5.16 -0.19 24.15
CA ARG A 307 -5.16 -0.39 25.62
C ARG A 307 -3.80 -0.04 26.24
N GLY A 308 -3.82 0.92 27.17
CA GLY A 308 -2.61 1.41 27.84
C GLY A 308 -1.69 2.29 26.96
N LYS A 309 -2.01 2.49 25.70
CA LYS A 309 -1.24 3.29 24.75
C LYS A 309 -1.95 4.59 24.36
N VAL A 310 -3.22 4.52 23.99
CA VAL A 310 -4.04 5.69 23.68
C VAL A 310 -4.71 6.18 24.96
N ARG A 311 -4.47 7.42 25.32
CA ARG A 311 -5.10 8.08 26.49
C ARG A 311 -6.45 8.68 26.12
N HIS A 312 -6.52 9.28 24.96
CA HIS A 312 -7.72 9.98 24.48
C HIS A 312 -7.86 9.80 22.98
N ALA A 313 -9.09 9.62 22.51
CA ALA A 313 -9.41 9.59 21.07
C ALA A 313 -10.46 10.65 20.75
N VAL A 314 -10.08 11.58 19.87
CA VAL A 314 -11.00 12.57 19.27
C VAL A 314 -11.55 11.97 17.98
N LEU A 315 -12.84 11.69 17.97
CA LEU A 315 -13.50 10.98 16.88
C LEU A 315 -14.28 11.93 15.98
N ILE A 316 -14.08 11.78 14.66
CA ILE A 316 -14.68 12.65 13.65
C ILE A 316 -15.34 11.84 12.53
N GLY A 317 -16.27 12.44 11.80
CA GLY A 317 -16.85 11.85 10.61
C GLY A 317 -17.95 10.83 10.87
N ARG A 318 -18.33 10.12 9.82
CA ARG A 318 -19.53 9.27 9.75
C ARG A 318 -19.51 8.11 10.74
N ASP A 319 -18.38 7.43 10.88
CA ASP A 319 -18.27 6.24 11.71
C ASP A 319 -17.71 6.51 13.11
N ALA A 320 -17.69 7.79 13.54
CA ALA A 320 -17.31 8.19 14.89
C ALA A 320 -18.10 7.46 16.00
N PRO A 321 -19.44 7.24 15.90
CA PRO A 321 -20.16 6.46 16.89
C PRO A 321 -19.69 5.02 17.01
N ALA A 322 -19.48 4.32 15.90
CA ALA A 322 -19.00 2.94 15.88
C ALA A 322 -17.57 2.82 16.44
N LEU A 323 -16.71 3.82 16.19
CA LEU A 323 -15.39 3.90 16.81
C LEU A 323 -15.47 4.13 18.31
N ALA A 324 -16.40 4.99 18.79
CA ALA A 324 -16.61 5.23 20.21
C ALA A 324 -17.04 3.93 20.93
N ASP A 325 -17.98 3.20 20.33
CA ASP A 325 -18.43 1.90 20.86
C ASP A 325 -17.28 0.89 20.94
N ALA A 326 -16.46 0.76 19.90
CA ALA A 326 -15.32 -0.14 19.88
C ALA A 326 -14.23 0.25 20.88
N LEU A 327 -14.12 1.52 21.26
CA LEU A 327 -13.12 2.03 22.20
C LEU A 327 -13.67 2.19 23.63
N HIS A 328 -14.93 1.81 23.87
CA HIS A 328 -15.52 1.87 25.18
C HIS A 328 -14.71 1.05 26.20
N GLY A 329 -14.34 1.65 27.32
CA GLY A 329 -13.50 1.02 28.35
C GLY A 329 -12.03 0.80 27.97
N VAL A 330 -11.58 1.35 26.84
CA VAL A 330 -10.19 1.28 26.38
C VAL A 330 -9.46 2.60 26.62
N CYS A 331 -10.04 3.71 26.20
CA CYS A 331 -9.52 5.07 26.40
C CYS A 331 -10.70 6.06 26.53
N ALA A 332 -10.41 7.29 26.94
CA ALA A 332 -11.39 8.37 26.88
C ALA A 332 -11.69 8.71 25.39
N THR A 333 -12.95 8.96 25.07
CA THR A 333 -13.38 9.32 23.72
C THR A 333 -14.16 10.62 23.72
N GLU A 334 -13.95 11.44 22.71
CA GLU A 334 -14.70 12.67 22.45
C GLU A 334 -15.10 12.69 20.98
N THR A 335 -16.37 12.98 20.69
CA THR A 335 -16.83 13.18 19.31
C THR A 335 -16.83 14.66 19.00
N ALA A 336 -15.98 15.09 18.10
CA ALA A 336 -15.96 16.47 17.64
C ALA A 336 -17.11 16.71 16.64
N ALA A 337 -17.95 17.70 16.91
CA ALA A 337 -18.96 18.17 15.98
C ALA A 337 -18.27 18.87 14.81
N GLY A 338 -18.01 18.13 13.75
CA GLY A 338 -17.47 18.67 12.49
C GLY A 338 -18.53 18.66 11.42
N THR A 339 -18.62 19.73 10.64
CA THR A 339 -19.36 19.76 9.38
C THR A 339 -18.92 18.58 8.52
N PRO A 340 -19.84 17.84 7.88
CA PRO A 340 -19.48 16.77 6.97
C PRO A 340 -18.79 17.37 5.75
N SER A 341 -17.46 17.51 5.80
CA SER A 341 -16.69 17.81 4.62
C SER A 341 -16.56 16.54 3.81
N THR A 342 -17.11 16.58 2.64
CA THR A 342 -16.98 15.59 1.58
C THR A 342 -15.53 15.12 1.42
N ARG A 343 -15.33 13.78 1.51
CA ARG A 343 -14.17 13.04 1.03
C ARG A 343 -12.82 13.33 1.71
N ALA A 344 -12.64 12.85 2.94
CA ALA A 344 -11.31 12.40 3.36
C ALA A 344 -11.42 11.56 4.63
N SER A 345 -11.10 10.28 4.50
CA SER A 345 -10.75 9.45 5.65
C SER A 345 -9.38 9.94 6.16
N HIS A 346 -9.35 10.68 7.24
CA HIS A 346 -8.09 11.21 7.79
C HIS A 346 -7.90 10.69 9.20
N THR A 347 -6.85 9.94 9.40
CA THR A 347 -6.35 9.60 10.73
C THR A 347 -5.20 10.54 11.05
N ARG A 348 -5.31 11.29 12.15
CA ARG A 348 -4.23 12.13 12.68
C ARG A 348 -3.84 11.58 14.03
N VAL A 349 -2.58 11.29 14.21
CA VAL A 349 -2.03 10.84 15.49
C VAL A 349 -1.31 12.01 16.14
N VAL A 350 -1.77 12.36 17.33
CA VAL A 350 -1.14 13.38 18.16
C VAL A 350 -0.57 12.68 19.39
N GLY A 351 0.74 12.74 19.58
CA GLY A 351 1.41 12.19 20.77
C GLY A 351 1.51 13.23 21.89
N LEU A 352 1.36 12.79 23.14
CA LEU A 352 1.67 13.57 24.35
C LEU A 352 3.07 13.22 24.86
#